data_229ec849eb1f0255fca410b27cd6d0ed
#
_entry.id   229ec849eb1f0255fca410b27cd6d0ed
#
_cell.length_a   1.000
_cell.length_b   1.000
_cell.length_c   1.000
_cell.angle_alpha   90.00
_cell.angle_beta   90.00
_cell.angle_gamma   90.00
#
_symmetry.space_group_name_H-M   'P 1'
#
loop_
_entity.id
_entity.type
_entity.pdbx_description
1 polymer ?
#
loop_
_entity_poly.entity_id
_entity_poly.type
_entity_poly.pdbx_seq_one_letter_code
_entity_poly.pdbx_strand_id
1 'polypeptide(L)'
;MVKNIAVIRGDGIGPEIVGQALKVLDRVAELYGHTFHYTDVDMGGCAIDKYGDPLPQAELEKCLASDSVLLGAVGGNKWNDVPGHLRPEKGLLRLRAGMGVYSNNRPAKIWPQLADASPLKKSIVEKGIDFILVRELIGGIYFGEHKTEGDTATDILKYSEKEIERIGRIGFETARKRNKKLCSVEKSNVLDSSRLWKKVMHRLWEEYPDVELSDMLVDNCAMQIVKNPAQFDVVVTENMFGDILSDEASMITGSIGMIPSSSLGATTCGLYEPIHGSAPDIAGQDKANPIGTILSAAMMLRFSFDMSKEADAIEQAVSAYLDAGFRTADIMSEGMTLVGCRQCGELIVRNLGKE
;
A
#
# COMPACT_ATOMS: atom_id res chain seq x y z
N MET A 1 -1.29 1.54 25.82
CA MET A 1 -2.44 0.76 25.28
C MET A 1 -1.98 -0.66 24.98
N VAL A 2 -2.90 -1.64 24.97
CA VAL A 2 -2.63 -3.03 24.55
C VAL A 2 -3.31 -3.26 23.20
N LYS A 3 -2.59 -3.82 22.22
CA LYS A 3 -3.10 -4.11 20.88
C LYS A 3 -2.65 -5.48 20.39
N ASN A 4 -3.55 -6.19 19.71
CA ASN A 4 -3.29 -7.48 19.08
C ASN A 4 -3.11 -7.29 17.58
N ILE A 5 -1.98 -7.70 17.04
CA ILE A 5 -1.61 -7.52 15.64
C ILE A 5 -1.41 -8.90 15.00
N ALA A 6 -2.19 -9.20 13.98
CA ALA A 6 -1.91 -10.36 13.13
C ALA A 6 -0.74 -10.02 12.21
N VAL A 7 0.24 -10.91 12.14
CA VAL A 7 1.47 -10.70 11.37
C VAL A 7 1.60 -11.77 10.29
N ILE A 8 1.49 -11.35 9.05
CA ILE A 8 1.67 -12.19 7.86
C ILE A 8 3.05 -11.91 7.30
N ARG A 9 4.02 -12.79 7.56
CA ARG A 9 5.36 -12.65 6.99
C ARG A 9 5.35 -12.91 5.50
N GLY A 10 4.57 -13.89 5.05
CA GLY A 10 4.38 -14.27 3.65
C GLY A 10 5.62 -14.91 3.02
N ASP A 11 5.91 -14.50 1.79
CA ASP A 11 6.89 -15.14 0.90
C ASP A 11 8.07 -14.21 0.57
N GLY A 12 9.12 -14.76 -0.01
CA GLY A 12 10.26 -14.00 -0.55
C GLY A 12 10.95 -13.13 0.49
N ILE A 13 11.02 -11.81 0.24
CA ILE A 13 11.59 -10.83 1.17
C ILE A 13 10.67 -10.51 2.36
N GLY A 14 9.42 -10.96 2.35
CA GLY A 14 8.42 -10.65 3.38
C GLY A 14 8.90 -10.90 4.82
N PRO A 15 9.47 -12.09 5.16
CA PRO A 15 10.00 -12.35 6.49
C PRO A 15 11.10 -11.37 6.95
N GLU A 16 11.98 -10.93 6.02
CA GLU A 16 13.06 -10.00 6.32
C GLU A 16 12.54 -8.60 6.67
N ILE A 17 11.67 -8.05 5.82
CA ILE A 17 11.15 -6.69 5.98
C ILE A 17 10.19 -6.56 7.16
N VAL A 18 9.32 -7.57 7.37
CA VAL A 18 8.44 -7.62 8.55
C VAL A 18 9.25 -7.71 9.84
N GLY A 19 10.33 -8.52 9.86
CA GLY A 19 11.21 -8.59 11.01
C GLY A 19 11.79 -7.25 11.43
N GLN A 20 12.07 -6.33 10.50
CA GLN A 20 12.55 -4.99 10.82
C GLN A 20 11.40 -4.09 11.30
N ALA A 21 10.21 -4.17 10.70
CA ALA A 21 9.04 -3.42 11.16
C ALA A 21 8.63 -3.78 12.59
N LEU A 22 8.69 -5.07 12.96
CA LEU A 22 8.40 -5.51 14.33
C LEU A 22 9.40 -4.93 15.34
N LYS A 23 10.71 -4.88 15.03
CA LYS A 23 11.70 -4.23 15.91
C LYS A 23 11.40 -2.75 16.14
N VAL A 24 10.93 -2.05 15.09
CA VAL A 24 10.52 -0.65 15.19
C VAL A 24 9.28 -0.52 16.08
N LEU A 25 8.27 -1.37 15.90
CA LEU A 25 7.07 -1.40 16.75
C LEU A 25 7.40 -1.72 18.22
N ASP A 26 8.29 -2.68 18.47
CA ASP A 26 8.74 -3.03 19.83
C ASP A 26 9.42 -1.83 20.51
N ARG A 27 10.28 -1.11 19.77
CA ARG A 27 10.94 0.09 20.29
C ARG A 27 9.96 1.21 20.58
N VAL A 28 8.95 1.41 19.72
CA VAL A 28 7.86 2.36 19.96
C VAL A 28 7.07 1.96 21.22
N ALA A 29 6.75 0.67 21.36
CA ALA A 29 6.05 0.16 22.55
C ALA A 29 6.81 0.47 23.85
N GLU A 30 8.13 0.26 23.86
CA GLU A 30 9.00 0.61 25.01
C GLU A 30 8.97 2.11 25.31
N LEU A 31 9.13 2.96 24.28
CA LEU A 31 9.24 4.41 24.47
C LEU A 31 7.94 5.06 24.95
N TYR A 32 6.80 4.57 24.48
CA TYR A 32 5.49 5.17 24.74
C TYR A 32 4.62 4.39 25.74
N GLY A 33 5.14 3.29 26.31
CA GLY A 33 4.44 2.51 27.31
C GLY A 33 3.24 1.74 26.76
N HIS A 34 3.39 1.15 25.55
CA HIS A 34 2.40 0.29 24.93
C HIS A 34 2.77 -1.18 25.06
N THR A 35 1.81 -2.06 24.75
CA THR A 35 2.04 -3.49 24.65
C THR A 35 1.43 -3.98 23.35
N PHE A 36 2.24 -4.56 22.47
CA PHE A 36 1.78 -5.19 21.23
C PHE A 36 1.94 -6.70 21.33
N HIS A 37 0.83 -7.42 21.09
CA HIS A 37 0.82 -8.87 21.00
C HIS A 37 0.76 -9.26 19.53
N TYR A 38 1.71 -10.07 19.08
CA TYR A 38 1.80 -10.50 17.70
C TYR A 38 1.29 -11.94 17.56
N THR A 39 0.40 -12.16 16.59
CA THR A 39 -0.08 -13.48 16.19
C THR A 39 0.42 -13.77 14.79
N ASP A 40 1.33 -14.72 14.63
CA ASP A 40 1.81 -15.14 13.30
C ASP A 40 0.67 -15.84 12.54
N VAL A 41 0.55 -15.50 11.26
CA VAL A 41 -0.45 -15.99 10.32
C VAL A 41 0.25 -16.46 9.05
N ASP A 42 -0.04 -17.67 8.63
CA ASP A 42 0.45 -18.24 7.38
C ASP A 42 -0.47 -17.84 6.23
N MET A 43 0.06 -17.16 5.22
CA MET A 43 -0.65 -16.81 3.99
C MET A 43 0.33 -16.74 2.81
N GLY A 44 -0.17 -17.05 1.63
CA GLY A 44 0.62 -17.04 0.39
C GLY A 44 1.18 -18.40 0.05
N GLY A 45 2.34 -18.41 -0.56
CA GLY A 45 3.03 -19.64 -0.98
C GLY A 45 3.46 -20.51 0.19
N CYS A 46 3.87 -19.93 1.30
CA CYS A 46 4.21 -20.66 2.52
C CYS A 46 2.99 -21.43 3.08
N ALA A 47 1.79 -20.87 2.99
CA ALA A 47 0.57 -21.55 3.40
C ALA A 47 0.17 -22.66 2.42
N ILE A 48 0.37 -22.45 1.11
CA ILE A 48 0.16 -23.52 0.10
C ILE A 48 1.06 -24.71 0.40
N ASP A 49 2.33 -24.46 0.67
CA ASP A 49 3.30 -25.52 0.97
C ASP A 49 2.93 -26.32 2.23
N LYS A 50 2.35 -25.65 3.22
CA LYS A 50 2.03 -26.24 4.52
C LYS A 50 0.65 -26.90 4.57
N TYR A 51 -0.34 -26.29 3.92
CA TYR A 51 -1.74 -26.65 4.06
C TYR A 51 -2.45 -26.96 2.73
N GLY A 52 -1.82 -26.70 1.57
CA GLY A 52 -2.46 -26.82 0.26
C GLY A 52 -3.48 -25.71 -0.04
N ASP A 53 -3.51 -24.65 0.76
CA ASP A 53 -4.43 -23.51 0.64
C ASP A 53 -3.68 -22.18 0.88
N PRO A 54 -3.79 -21.18 0.01
CA PRO A 54 -3.07 -19.92 0.17
C PRO A 54 -3.51 -19.08 1.37
N LEU A 55 -4.68 -19.33 1.94
CA LEU A 55 -5.16 -18.74 3.20
C LEU A 55 -6.19 -19.68 3.86
N PRO A 56 -5.79 -20.64 4.70
CA PRO A 56 -6.74 -21.48 5.45
C PRO A 56 -7.72 -20.66 6.26
N GLN A 57 -8.94 -21.17 6.43
CA GLN A 57 -10.00 -20.45 7.18
C GLN A 57 -9.56 -20.09 8.61
N ALA A 58 -8.85 -20.97 9.29
CA ALA A 58 -8.32 -20.71 10.63
C ALA A 58 -7.32 -19.54 10.67
N GLU A 59 -6.54 -19.37 9.59
CA GLU A 59 -5.59 -18.25 9.47
C GLU A 59 -6.33 -16.93 9.20
N LEU A 60 -7.37 -16.93 8.38
CA LEU A 60 -8.24 -15.78 8.17
C LEU A 60 -8.91 -15.36 9.51
N GLU A 61 -9.39 -16.30 10.29
CA GLU A 61 -10.03 -16.05 11.59
C GLU A 61 -9.09 -15.35 12.58
N LYS A 62 -7.79 -15.68 12.59
CA LYS A 62 -6.78 -14.95 13.38
C LYS A 62 -6.69 -13.49 12.98
N CYS A 63 -6.71 -13.20 11.68
CA CYS A 63 -6.71 -11.82 11.17
C CYS A 63 -7.96 -11.05 11.61
N LEU A 64 -9.14 -11.69 11.51
CA LEU A 64 -10.41 -11.06 11.87
C LEU A 64 -10.56 -10.84 13.39
N ALA A 65 -9.88 -11.63 14.20
CA ALA A 65 -9.87 -11.51 15.67
C ALA A 65 -8.86 -10.48 16.19
N SER A 66 -7.99 -9.94 15.32
CA SER A 66 -6.95 -8.98 15.69
C SER A 66 -7.44 -7.53 15.54
N ASP A 67 -6.77 -6.61 16.24
CA ASP A 67 -7.03 -5.17 16.11
C ASP A 67 -6.57 -4.61 14.76
N SER A 68 -5.57 -5.25 14.13
CA SER A 68 -5.05 -4.90 12.81
C SER A 68 -4.16 -6.00 12.24
N VAL A 69 -3.84 -5.91 10.94
CA VAL A 69 -3.02 -6.87 10.22
C VAL A 69 -1.83 -6.18 9.57
N LEU A 70 -0.61 -6.69 9.83
CA LEU A 70 0.62 -6.28 9.15
C LEU A 70 1.07 -7.41 8.22
N LEU A 71 1.23 -7.10 6.93
CA LEU A 71 1.61 -8.04 5.89
C LEU A 71 2.95 -7.64 5.27
N GLY A 72 3.82 -8.62 5.04
CA GLY A 72 5.06 -8.45 4.28
C GLY A 72 4.81 -8.49 2.78
N ALA A 73 4.90 -9.67 2.19
CA ALA A 73 4.68 -9.87 0.75
C ALA A 73 4.22 -11.30 0.46
N VAL A 74 3.54 -11.51 -0.65
CA VAL A 74 3.09 -12.84 -1.09
C VAL A 74 3.45 -13.11 -2.53
N GLY A 75 3.56 -14.40 -2.88
CA GLY A 75 3.82 -14.84 -4.25
C GLY A 75 5.26 -15.27 -4.50
N GLY A 76 5.48 -15.81 -5.68
CA GLY A 76 6.79 -16.27 -6.14
C GLY A 76 6.69 -17.27 -7.28
N ASN A 77 7.78 -17.41 -8.05
CA ASN A 77 7.82 -18.23 -9.27
C ASN A 77 7.49 -19.72 -9.01
N LYS A 78 7.75 -20.22 -7.80
CA LYS A 78 7.47 -21.61 -7.38
C LYS A 78 6.01 -22.00 -7.57
N TRP A 79 5.09 -21.06 -7.46
CA TRP A 79 3.64 -21.32 -7.49
C TRP A 79 2.95 -20.84 -8.78
N ASN A 80 3.72 -20.54 -9.84
CA ASN A 80 3.16 -20.08 -11.12
C ASN A 80 2.30 -21.13 -11.83
N ASP A 81 2.63 -22.43 -11.65
CA ASP A 81 1.97 -23.54 -12.31
C ASP A 81 0.82 -24.18 -11.49
N VAL A 82 0.53 -23.65 -10.28
CA VAL A 82 -0.61 -24.14 -9.51
C VAL A 82 -1.93 -23.68 -10.13
N PRO A 83 -3.04 -24.42 -9.92
CA PRO A 83 -4.37 -23.98 -10.36
C PRO A 83 -4.67 -22.56 -9.89
N GLY A 84 -5.33 -21.76 -10.73
CA GLY A 84 -5.54 -20.32 -10.48
C GLY A 84 -6.18 -20.00 -9.12
N HIS A 85 -7.06 -20.86 -8.60
CA HIS A 85 -7.70 -20.68 -7.28
C HIS A 85 -6.75 -20.96 -6.10
N LEU A 86 -5.61 -21.61 -6.34
CA LEU A 86 -4.57 -21.89 -5.33
C LEU A 86 -3.38 -20.95 -5.42
N ARG A 87 -3.37 -19.97 -6.31
CA ARG A 87 -2.26 -19.01 -6.38
C ARG A 87 -2.15 -18.19 -5.10
N PRO A 88 -0.93 -17.81 -4.67
CA PRO A 88 -0.72 -17.01 -3.46
C PRO A 88 -1.57 -15.73 -3.43
N GLU A 89 -1.73 -15.05 -4.57
CA GLU A 89 -2.51 -13.81 -4.72
C GLU A 89 -4.00 -14.01 -4.39
N LYS A 90 -4.54 -15.23 -4.59
CA LYS A 90 -5.93 -15.56 -4.20
C LYS A 90 -6.12 -15.55 -2.68
N GLY A 91 -5.07 -15.90 -1.92
CA GLY A 91 -5.06 -15.72 -0.47
C GLY A 91 -5.21 -14.25 -0.07
N LEU A 92 -4.47 -13.37 -0.72
CA LEU A 92 -4.54 -11.92 -0.46
C LEU A 92 -5.92 -11.34 -0.82
N LEU A 93 -6.48 -11.70 -1.97
CA LEU A 93 -7.83 -11.26 -2.36
C LEU A 93 -8.89 -11.76 -1.37
N ARG A 94 -8.76 -13.01 -0.90
CA ARG A 94 -9.66 -13.59 0.12
C ARG A 94 -9.52 -12.88 1.46
N LEU A 95 -8.31 -12.52 1.89
CA LEU A 95 -8.07 -11.75 3.10
C LEU A 95 -8.76 -10.38 3.02
N ARG A 96 -8.52 -9.63 1.93
CA ARG A 96 -9.10 -8.28 1.72
C ARG A 96 -10.62 -8.32 1.72
N ALA A 97 -11.22 -9.28 1.04
CA ALA A 97 -12.67 -9.50 1.04
C ALA A 97 -13.20 -9.88 2.42
N GLY A 98 -12.53 -10.81 3.12
CA GLY A 98 -12.92 -11.27 4.46
C GLY A 98 -12.87 -10.18 5.51
N MET A 99 -11.86 -9.31 5.44
CA MET A 99 -11.73 -8.12 6.30
C MET A 99 -12.68 -6.98 5.88
N GLY A 100 -13.25 -7.02 4.68
CA GLY A 100 -14.09 -5.95 4.16
C GLY A 100 -13.35 -4.63 3.92
N VAL A 101 -12.05 -4.70 3.64
CA VAL A 101 -11.21 -3.52 3.39
C VAL A 101 -11.33 -3.11 1.92
N TYR A 102 -12.06 -2.04 1.65
CA TYR A 102 -12.41 -1.60 0.30
C TYR A 102 -11.63 -0.37 -0.20
N SER A 103 -10.91 0.33 0.69
CA SER A 103 -10.10 1.49 0.34
C SER A 103 -8.63 1.18 0.56
N ASN A 104 -7.84 1.15 -0.50
CA ASN A 104 -6.38 1.04 -0.40
C ASN A 104 -5.76 2.42 -0.67
N ASN A 105 -5.13 2.97 0.36
CA ASN A 105 -4.52 4.30 0.32
C ASN A 105 -3.01 4.14 0.14
N ARG A 106 -2.49 4.67 -0.96
CA ARG A 106 -1.08 4.61 -1.37
C ARG A 106 -0.52 6.03 -1.49
N PRO A 107 0.24 6.53 -0.50
CA PRO A 107 0.86 7.84 -0.60
C PRO A 107 2.04 7.80 -1.58
N ALA A 108 2.08 8.75 -2.52
CA ALA A 108 3.20 8.99 -3.40
C ALA A 108 3.86 10.31 -2.96
N LYS A 109 4.85 10.20 -2.09
CA LYS A 109 5.59 11.34 -1.54
C LYS A 109 7.08 11.14 -1.78
N ILE A 110 7.73 12.13 -2.37
CA ILE A 110 9.18 12.12 -2.49
C ILE A 110 9.81 12.63 -1.19
N TRP A 111 10.80 11.89 -0.70
CA TRP A 111 11.62 12.35 0.40
C TRP A 111 12.67 13.33 -0.14
N PRO A 112 12.88 14.51 0.49
CA PRO A 112 13.87 15.48 0.00
C PRO A 112 15.27 14.88 -0.19
N GLN A 113 15.65 13.95 0.70
CA GLN A 113 16.93 13.24 0.66
C GLN A 113 17.06 12.25 -0.51
N LEU A 114 15.95 11.92 -1.18
CA LEU A 114 15.87 10.99 -2.31
C LEU A 114 15.48 11.68 -3.62
N ALA A 115 15.53 13.01 -3.68
CA ALA A 115 15.18 13.76 -4.89
C ALA A 115 15.99 13.31 -6.12
N ASP A 116 17.26 12.98 -5.93
CA ASP A 116 18.14 12.51 -7.01
C ASP A 116 17.92 11.04 -7.39
N ALA A 117 17.17 10.25 -6.58
CA ALA A 117 16.77 8.89 -6.92
C ALA A 117 15.55 8.84 -7.87
N SER A 118 14.83 9.94 -8.01
CA SER A 118 13.71 10.03 -8.96
C SER A 118 14.22 9.98 -10.41
N PRO A 119 13.57 9.20 -11.29
CA PRO A 119 13.90 9.18 -12.73
C PRO A 119 13.43 10.44 -13.47
N LEU A 120 12.66 11.31 -12.80
CA LEU A 120 12.13 12.52 -13.41
C LEU A 120 13.17 13.62 -13.50
N LYS A 121 12.96 14.54 -14.44
CA LYS A 121 13.78 15.75 -14.54
C LYS A 121 13.71 16.57 -13.24
N LYS A 122 14.85 17.10 -12.80
CA LYS A 122 14.97 17.93 -11.60
C LYS A 122 13.92 19.05 -11.54
N SER A 123 13.64 19.72 -12.65
CA SER A 123 12.61 20.77 -12.77
C SER A 123 11.17 20.30 -12.51
N ILE A 124 10.90 18.99 -12.53
CA ILE A 124 9.62 18.41 -12.15
C ILE A 124 9.64 18.08 -10.66
N VAL A 125 10.70 17.44 -10.18
CA VAL A 125 10.88 17.02 -8.78
C VAL A 125 10.88 18.22 -7.82
N GLU A 126 11.53 19.33 -8.21
CA GLU A 126 11.61 20.56 -7.41
C GLU A 126 10.25 21.22 -7.14
N LYS A 127 9.21 20.90 -7.90
CA LYS A 127 7.84 21.35 -7.64
C LYS A 127 7.16 20.60 -6.48
N GLY A 128 7.79 19.54 -5.99
CA GLY A 128 7.27 18.62 -4.98
C GLY A 128 6.39 17.53 -5.59
N ILE A 129 6.42 16.37 -4.95
CA ILE A 129 5.54 15.23 -5.23
C ILE A 129 4.98 14.80 -3.89
N ASP A 130 3.69 15.02 -3.66
CA ASP A 130 2.97 14.62 -2.46
C ASP A 130 1.48 14.49 -2.76
N PHE A 131 1.05 13.32 -3.18
CA PHE A 131 -0.36 13.00 -3.38
C PHE A 131 -0.70 11.62 -2.85
N ILE A 132 -1.97 11.36 -2.60
CA ILE A 132 -2.47 10.05 -2.18
C ILE A 132 -3.33 9.46 -3.29
N LEU A 133 -3.05 8.23 -3.67
CA LEU A 133 -3.90 7.45 -4.54
C LEU A 133 -4.81 6.57 -3.69
N VAL A 134 -6.13 6.80 -3.81
CA VAL A 134 -7.21 6.06 -3.15
C VAL A 134 -7.78 5.07 -4.16
N ARG A 135 -7.39 3.80 -4.02
CA ARG A 135 -7.78 2.69 -4.88
C ARG A 135 -8.97 1.96 -4.27
N GLU A 136 -10.05 1.77 -5.03
CA GLU A 136 -11.08 0.78 -4.66
C GLU A 136 -10.45 -0.63 -4.71
N LEU A 137 -10.69 -1.48 -3.70
CA LEU A 137 -9.83 -2.65 -3.49
C LEU A 137 -10.53 -4.01 -3.64
N ILE A 138 -11.85 -4.09 -3.45
CA ILE A 138 -12.61 -5.35 -3.41
C ILE A 138 -13.73 -5.42 -4.46
N GLY A 139 -13.60 -4.64 -5.53
CA GLY A 139 -14.50 -4.65 -6.68
C GLY A 139 -13.74 -4.76 -8.01
N GLY A 140 -14.43 -4.47 -9.08
CA GLY A 140 -13.88 -4.41 -10.43
C GLY A 140 -13.50 -5.77 -11.01
N ILE A 141 -12.56 -5.73 -11.94
CA ILE A 141 -12.18 -6.92 -12.74
C ILE A 141 -11.51 -8.01 -11.88
N TYR A 142 -10.80 -7.67 -10.80
CA TYR A 142 -10.11 -8.65 -9.95
C TYR A 142 -11.06 -9.51 -9.12
N PHE A 143 -12.29 -9.04 -8.90
CA PHE A 143 -13.35 -9.74 -8.16
C PHE A 143 -14.53 -10.14 -9.04
N GLY A 144 -14.45 -9.85 -10.34
CA GLY A 144 -15.43 -10.29 -11.32
C GLY A 144 -15.35 -11.78 -11.65
N GLU A 145 -16.19 -12.19 -12.57
CA GLU A 145 -16.12 -13.54 -13.11
C GLU A 145 -14.94 -13.68 -14.07
N HIS A 146 -14.18 -14.75 -13.92
CA HIS A 146 -13.06 -15.14 -14.78
C HIS A 146 -13.35 -16.50 -15.40
N LYS A 147 -13.28 -16.58 -16.72
CA LYS A 147 -13.61 -17.81 -17.43
C LYS A 147 -12.69 -18.02 -18.65
N THR A 148 -12.21 -19.26 -18.83
CA THR A 148 -11.54 -19.70 -20.04
C THR A 148 -12.31 -20.86 -20.65
N GLU A 149 -12.72 -20.73 -21.90
CA GLU A 149 -13.44 -21.76 -22.69
C GLU A 149 -12.73 -21.97 -24.02
N GLY A 150 -12.09 -23.11 -24.20
CA GLY A 150 -11.33 -23.41 -25.40
C GLY A 150 -10.14 -22.45 -25.57
N ASP A 151 -10.18 -21.64 -26.60
CA ASP A 151 -9.17 -20.63 -26.95
C ASP A 151 -9.54 -19.21 -26.54
N THR A 152 -10.65 -19.05 -25.81
CA THR A 152 -11.19 -17.74 -25.42
C THR A 152 -11.18 -17.59 -23.91
N ALA A 153 -10.67 -16.46 -23.40
CA ALA A 153 -10.72 -16.08 -21.99
C ALA A 153 -11.51 -14.78 -21.81
N THR A 154 -12.28 -14.71 -20.73
CA THR A 154 -13.12 -13.56 -20.38
C THR A 154 -12.95 -13.20 -18.93
N ASP A 155 -12.78 -11.89 -18.67
CA ASP A 155 -12.76 -11.29 -17.35
C ASP A 155 -13.82 -10.18 -17.31
N ILE A 156 -14.69 -10.19 -16.28
CA ILE A 156 -15.80 -9.26 -16.17
C ILE A 156 -15.47 -8.13 -15.20
N LEU A 157 -15.38 -6.90 -15.71
CA LEU A 157 -15.28 -5.69 -14.90
C LEU A 157 -16.69 -5.23 -14.51
N LYS A 158 -16.99 -5.22 -13.20
CA LYS A 158 -18.30 -4.86 -12.67
C LYS A 158 -18.15 -3.92 -11.48
N TYR A 159 -18.94 -2.83 -11.48
CA TYR A 159 -19.14 -1.94 -10.33
C TYR A 159 -20.62 -1.63 -10.12
N SER A 160 -21.02 -1.51 -8.86
CA SER A 160 -22.31 -0.97 -8.43
C SER A 160 -22.18 0.46 -7.91
N GLU A 161 -23.29 1.22 -7.88
CA GLU A 161 -23.30 2.57 -7.28
C GLU A 161 -22.80 2.56 -5.83
N LYS A 162 -23.13 1.53 -5.03
CA LYS A 162 -22.71 1.42 -3.63
C LYS A 162 -21.19 1.29 -3.48
N GLU A 163 -20.56 0.52 -4.35
CA GLU A 163 -19.09 0.35 -4.33
C GLU A 163 -18.38 1.64 -4.69
N ILE A 164 -18.88 2.34 -5.71
CA ILE A 164 -18.33 3.64 -6.12
C ILE A 164 -18.59 4.70 -5.05
N GLU A 165 -19.77 4.73 -4.47
CA GLU A 165 -20.14 5.70 -3.43
C GLU A 165 -19.25 5.59 -2.19
N ARG A 166 -19.02 4.35 -1.67
CA ARG A 166 -18.21 4.15 -0.47
C ARG A 166 -16.76 4.61 -0.68
N ILE A 167 -16.15 4.32 -1.84
CA ILE A 167 -14.77 4.74 -2.11
C ILE A 167 -14.69 6.23 -2.47
N GLY A 168 -15.69 6.76 -3.16
CA GLY A 168 -15.80 8.19 -3.46
C GLY A 168 -15.83 9.02 -2.20
N ARG A 169 -16.62 8.63 -1.18
CA ARG A 169 -16.64 9.30 0.12
C ARG A 169 -15.26 9.32 0.79
N ILE A 170 -14.52 8.20 0.74
CA ILE A 170 -13.13 8.18 1.26
C ILE A 170 -12.25 9.17 0.49
N GLY A 171 -12.37 9.24 -0.83
CA GLY A 171 -11.63 10.21 -1.65
C GLY A 171 -11.92 11.66 -1.23
N PHE A 172 -13.18 12.03 -1.11
CA PHE A 172 -13.59 13.38 -0.68
C PHE A 172 -13.14 13.70 0.75
N GLU A 173 -13.35 12.79 1.71
CA GLU A 173 -12.91 12.99 3.10
C GLU A 173 -11.38 13.08 3.22
N THR A 174 -10.65 12.33 2.40
CA THR A 174 -9.20 12.43 2.32
C THR A 174 -8.78 13.78 1.77
N ALA A 175 -9.42 14.27 0.71
CA ALA A 175 -9.16 15.58 0.15
C ALA A 175 -9.43 16.71 1.15
N ARG A 176 -10.51 16.65 1.93
CA ARG A 176 -10.83 17.63 3.00
C ARG A 176 -9.71 17.76 4.03
N LYS A 177 -9.02 16.66 4.34
CA LYS A 177 -7.89 16.64 5.30
C LYS A 177 -6.57 17.10 4.69
N ARG A 178 -6.55 17.36 3.37
CA ARG A 178 -5.38 17.81 2.61
C ARG A 178 -5.66 19.17 1.93
N ASN A 179 -5.34 19.31 0.65
CA ASN A 179 -5.45 20.57 -0.06
C ASN A 179 -6.80 20.75 -0.78
N LYS A 180 -7.80 19.92 -0.46
CA LYS A 180 -9.18 19.98 -0.97
C LYS A 180 -9.30 19.82 -2.48
N LYS A 181 -8.41 19.03 -3.11
CA LYS A 181 -8.46 18.69 -4.52
C LYS A 181 -8.58 17.18 -4.70
N LEU A 182 -9.60 16.76 -5.45
CA LEU A 182 -9.87 15.37 -5.78
C LEU A 182 -9.88 15.19 -7.30
N CYS A 183 -9.01 14.32 -7.80
CA CYS A 183 -9.02 13.88 -9.19
C CYS A 183 -9.67 12.50 -9.28
N SER A 184 -10.83 12.41 -9.92
CA SER A 184 -11.53 11.16 -10.21
C SER A 184 -11.02 10.58 -11.52
N VAL A 185 -10.36 9.41 -11.45
CA VAL A 185 -9.73 8.78 -12.61
C VAL A 185 -10.55 7.58 -13.08
N GLU A 186 -10.87 7.57 -14.38
CA GLU A 186 -11.78 6.61 -14.99
C GLU A 186 -11.52 6.44 -16.51
N LYS A 187 -12.33 5.65 -17.21
CA LYS A 187 -12.25 5.43 -18.68
C LYS A 187 -13.63 5.58 -19.33
N SER A 188 -14.36 6.66 -19.01
CA SER A 188 -15.76 6.86 -19.41
C SER A 188 -15.99 7.00 -20.90
N ASN A 189 -14.97 7.37 -21.67
CA ASN A 189 -15.04 7.42 -23.11
C ASN A 189 -15.23 6.04 -23.78
N VAL A 190 -14.99 4.95 -23.04
CA VAL A 190 -15.10 3.57 -23.55
C VAL A 190 -16.00 2.69 -22.67
N LEU A 191 -15.82 2.71 -21.33
CA LEU A 191 -16.42 1.74 -20.41
C LEU A 191 -17.70 2.23 -19.75
N ASP A 192 -18.73 1.38 -19.71
CA ASP A 192 -19.98 1.67 -19.00
C ASP A 192 -19.79 1.76 -17.48
N SER A 193 -18.95 0.91 -16.89
CA SER A 193 -18.59 0.97 -15.47
C SER A 193 -17.98 2.32 -15.11
N SER A 194 -17.12 2.87 -15.97
CA SER A 194 -16.50 4.19 -15.78
C SER A 194 -17.50 5.35 -15.98
N ARG A 195 -18.49 5.21 -16.89
CA ARG A 195 -19.59 6.18 -17.01
C ARG A 195 -20.43 6.21 -15.74
N LEU A 196 -20.74 5.04 -15.15
CA LEU A 196 -21.40 4.94 -13.86
C LEU A 196 -20.55 5.58 -12.75
N TRP A 197 -19.24 5.29 -12.72
CA TRP A 197 -18.28 5.87 -11.79
C TRP A 197 -18.36 7.40 -11.80
N LYS A 198 -18.19 8.00 -12.97
CA LYS A 198 -18.27 9.44 -13.15
C LYS A 198 -19.59 10.03 -12.66
N LYS A 199 -20.72 9.41 -13.04
CA LYS A 199 -22.07 9.83 -12.59
C LYS A 199 -22.19 9.85 -11.07
N VAL A 200 -21.71 8.81 -10.37
CA VAL A 200 -21.78 8.69 -8.92
C VAL A 200 -20.85 9.71 -8.25
N MET A 201 -19.63 9.88 -8.74
CA MET A 201 -18.67 10.86 -8.20
C MET A 201 -19.23 12.30 -8.29
N HIS A 202 -19.86 12.66 -9.41
CA HIS A 202 -20.48 13.98 -9.55
C HIS A 202 -21.69 14.16 -8.63
N ARG A 203 -22.52 13.12 -8.43
CA ARG A 203 -23.62 13.15 -7.44
C ARG A 203 -23.08 13.35 -6.02
N LEU A 204 -22.03 12.64 -5.64
CA LEU A 204 -21.39 12.79 -4.32
C LEU A 204 -20.80 14.17 -4.11
N TRP A 205 -20.24 14.77 -5.16
CA TRP A 205 -19.63 16.09 -5.08
C TRP A 205 -20.59 17.17 -4.56
N GLU A 206 -21.89 17.03 -4.80
CA GLU A 206 -22.91 17.93 -4.27
C GLU A 206 -22.89 17.98 -2.72
N GLU A 207 -22.46 16.91 -2.05
CA GLU A 207 -22.29 16.83 -0.59
C GLU A 207 -20.94 17.41 -0.10
N TYR A 208 -20.01 17.71 -1.02
CA TYR A 208 -18.65 18.17 -0.74
C TYR A 208 -18.29 19.46 -1.50
N PRO A 209 -19.08 20.54 -1.33
CA PRO A 209 -18.91 21.78 -2.12
C PRO A 209 -17.59 22.52 -1.83
N ASP A 210 -16.89 22.13 -0.76
CA ASP A 210 -15.59 22.67 -0.35
C ASP A 210 -14.39 21.94 -0.99
N VAL A 211 -14.64 20.89 -1.78
CA VAL A 211 -13.61 20.12 -2.50
C VAL A 211 -13.71 20.40 -4.00
N GLU A 212 -12.58 20.73 -4.62
CA GLU A 212 -12.46 20.84 -6.07
C GLU A 212 -12.41 19.43 -6.68
N LEU A 213 -13.43 19.06 -7.48
CA LEU A 213 -13.45 17.79 -8.22
C LEU A 213 -12.99 18.01 -9.65
N SER A 214 -12.08 17.18 -10.12
CA SER A 214 -11.71 17.06 -11.54
C SER A 214 -11.85 15.63 -12.02
N ASP A 215 -12.19 15.43 -13.29
CA ASP A 215 -12.20 14.13 -13.95
C ASP A 215 -10.97 13.99 -14.85
N MET A 216 -10.42 12.78 -14.89
CA MET A 216 -9.30 12.49 -15.79
C MET A 216 -9.39 11.05 -16.33
N LEU A 217 -9.21 10.90 -17.64
CA LEU A 217 -9.07 9.55 -18.22
C LEU A 217 -7.78 8.90 -17.73
N VAL A 218 -7.82 7.60 -17.45
CA VAL A 218 -6.69 6.86 -16.85
C VAL A 218 -5.40 6.95 -17.65
N ASP A 219 -5.48 6.89 -18.97
CA ASP A 219 -4.32 7.05 -19.87
C ASP A 219 -3.71 8.46 -19.80
N ASN A 220 -4.55 9.50 -19.66
CA ASN A 220 -4.04 10.85 -19.40
C ASN A 220 -3.44 10.96 -17.99
N CYS A 221 -4.05 10.33 -16.98
CA CYS A 221 -3.52 10.33 -15.63
C CYS A 221 -2.11 9.74 -15.58
N ALA A 222 -1.87 8.59 -16.24
CA ALA A 222 -0.56 7.98 -16.35
C ALA A 222 0.47 8.96 -16.96
N MET A 223 0.12 9.64 -18.06
CA MET A 223 0.99 10.68 -18.62
C MET A 223 1.26 11.85 -17.66
N GLN A 224 0.24 12.29 -16.92
CA GLN A 224 0.34 13.44 -16.01
C GLN A 224 1.12 13.13 -14.74
N ILE A 225 1.08 11.89 -14.23
CA ILE A 225 1.92 11.42 -13.11
C ILE A 225 3.40 11.64 -13.44
N VAL A 226 3.82 11.33 -14.65
CA VAL A 226 5.21 11.54 -15.09
C VAL A 226 5.51 13.00 -15.44
N LYS A 227 4.56 13.69 -16.09
CA LYS A 227 4.77 15.03 -16.63
C LYS A 227 4.64 16.16 -15.61
N ASN A 228 3.68 16.06 -14.72
CA ASN A 228 3.35 17.11 -13.74
C ASN A 228 2.69 16.50 -12.48
N PRO A 229 3.39 15.67 -11.69
CA PRO A 229 2.83 15.05 -10.50
C PRO A 229 2.38 16.05 -9.43
N ALA A 230 2.98 17.23 -9.38
CA ALA A 230 2.64 18.28 -8.41
C ALA A 230 1.21 18.83 -8.56
N GLN A 231 0.50 18.51 -9.63
CA GLN A 231 -0.91 18.92 -9.79
C GLN A 231 -1.87 18.11 -8.92
N PHE A 232 -1.47 16.90 -8.52
CA PHE A 232 -2.32 15.98 -7.77
C PHE A 232 -2.23 16.24 -6.26
N ASP A 233 -3.36 16.09 -5.58
CA ASP A 233 -3.47 16.06 -4.12
C ASP A 233 -4.06 14.72 -3.67
N VAL A 234 -5.28 14.40 -4.11
CA VAL A 234 -5.89 13.08 -3.96
C VAL A 234 -6.37 12.58 -5.32
N VAL A 235 -6.04 11.35 -5.64
CA VAL A 235 -6.52 10.64 -6.83
C VAL A 235 -7.39 9.49 -6.35
N VAL A 236 -8.62 9.38 -6.85
CA VAL A 236 -9.52 8.25 -6.57
C VAL A 236 -9.82 7.50 -7.86
N THR A 237 -9.73 6.15 -7.81
CA THR A 237 -9.95 5.32 -8.98
C THR A 237 -10.35 3.90 -8.63
N GLU A 238 -10.78 3.16 -9.63
CA GLU A 238 -11.14 1.75 -9.54
C GLU A 238 -9.91 0.85 -9.31
N ASN A 239 -10.16 -0.44 -9.06
CA ASN A 239 -9.17 -1.40 -8.57
C ASN A 239 -7.95 -1.56 -9.50
N MET A 240 -8.17 -1.95 -10.76
CA MET A 240 -7.08 -2.22 -11.70
C MET A 240 -6.31 -0.95 -12.08
N PHE A 241 -7.01 0.16 -12.34
CA PHE A 241 -6.35 1.42 -12.66
C PHE A 241 -5.54 1.93 -11.48
N GLY A 242 -6.07 1.79 -10.26
CA GLY A 242 -5.38 2.15 -9.03
C GLY A 242 -4.12 1.33 -8.79
N ASP A 243 -4.12 0.06 -9.15
CA ASP A 243 -2.94 -0.81 -9.08
C ASP A 243 -1.83 -0.29 -9.98
N ILE A 244 -2.14 -0.11 -11.27
CA ILE A 244 -1.16 0.31 -12.28
C ILE A 244 -0.61 1.72 -11.98
N LEU A 245 -1.51 2.68 -11.72
CA LEU A 245 -1.12 4.08 -11.47
C LEU A 245 -0.31 4.26 -10.19
N SER A 246 -0.56 3.46 -9.16
CA SER A 246 0.21 3.56 -7.91
C SER A 246 1.62 2.98 -8.04
N ASP A 247 1.80 1.95 -8.86
CA ASP A 247 3.12 1.41 -9.14
C ASP A 247 3.95 2.41 -9.97
N GLU A 248 3.32 3.05 -10.96
CA GLU A 248 3.93 4.17 -11.68
C GLU A 248 4.29 5.33 -10.74
N ALA A 249 3.37 5.74 -9.86
CA ALA A 249 3.60 6.77 -8.86
C ALA A 249 4.73 6.42 -7.89
N SER A 250 4.93 5.14 -7.57
CA SER A 250 6.02 4.69 -6.73
C SER A 250 7.39 4.92 -7.39
N MET A 251 7.48 4.64 -8.68
CA MET A 251 8.74 4.78 -9.41
C MET A 251 9.18 6.24 -9.54
N ILE A 252 8.25 7.18 -9.67
CA ILE A 252 8.62 8.60 -9.74
C ILE A 252 9.12 9.17 -8.42
N THR A 253 8.85 8.52 -7.29
CA THR A 253 9.35 8.91 -5.96
C THR A 253 10.71 8.29 -5.60
N GLY A 254 11.25 7.45 -6.46
CA GLY A 254 12.60 6.90 -6.37
C GLY A 254 12.70 5.40 -6.12
N SER A 255 11.79 4.78 -5.39
CA SER A 255 11.75 3.33 -5.19
C SER A 255 10.43 2.84 -4.65
N ILE A 256 9.96 1.71 -5.19
CA ILE A 256 8.81 0.97 -4.68
C ILE A 256 9.01 0.48 -3.23
N GLY A 257 10.26 0.25 -2.82
CA GLY A 257 10.65 -0.16 -1.46
C GLY A 257 10.40 0.91 -0.39
N MET A 258 10.12 2.16 -0.80
CA MET A 258 9.83 3.27 0.10
C MET A 258 8.34 3.49 0.39
N ILE A 259 7.45 2.83 -0.36
CA ILE A 259 6.03 3.19 -0.37
C ILE A 259 5.21 2.26 0.53
N PRO A 260 4.59 2.80 1.58
CA PRO A 260 3.64 2.07 2.40
C PRO A 260 2.25 2.04 1.75
N SER A 261 1.38 1.19 2.27
CA SER A 261 -0.05 1.27 2.00
C SER A 261 -0.90 0.90 3.21
N SER A 262 -2.12 1.43 3.24
CA SER A 262 -3.16 1.01 4.17
C SER A 262 -4.39 0.56 3.40
N SER A 263 -4.95 -0.58 3.78
CA SER A 263 -6.25 -1.05 3.28
C SER A 263 -7.27 -0.96 4.41
N LEU A 264 -8.27 -0.11 4.24
CA LEU A 264 -9.24 0.26 5.25
C LEU A 264 -10.66 -0.11 4.82
N GLY A 265 -11.51 -0.39 5.79
CA GLY A 265 -12.92 -0.71 5.59
C GLY A 265 -13.83 0.13 6.46
N ALA A 266 -14.97 -0.44 6.84
CA ALA A 266 -15.93 0.19 7.74
C ALA A 266 -15.52 0.15 9.23
N THR A 267 -14.52 -0.66 9.57
CA THR A 267 -14.00 -0.82 10.94
C THR A 267 -12.63 -0.20 11.09
N THR A 268 -12.12 -0.11 12.31
CA THR A 268 -10.74 0.32 12.58
C THR A 268 -9.70 -0.74 12.28
N CYS A 269 -10.09 -2.01 12.10
CA CYS A 269 -9.19 -3.10 11.71
C CYS A 269 -8.77 -2.93 10.25
N GLY A 270 -7.53 -2.48 10.04
CA GLY A 270 -6.93 -2.29 8.70
C GLY A 270 -5.91 -3.37 8.36
N LEU A 271 -5.61 -3.51 7.07
CA LEU A 271 -4.50 -4.27 6.54
C LEU A 271 -3.42 -3.31 6.06
N TYR A 272 -2.19 -3.50 6.53
CA TYR A 272 -1.05 -2.63 6.23
C TYR A 272 0.07 -3.44 5.60
N GLU A 273 0.50 -3.02 4.43
CA GLU A 273 1.48 -3.73 3.61
C GLU A 273 2.29 -2.74 2.75
N PRO A 274 3.57 -3.01 2.42
CA PRO A 274 4.25 -2.26 1.38
C PRO A 274 3.58 -2.55 0.02
N ILE A 275 3.73 -1.67 -0.96
CA ILE A 275 3.10 -1.88 -2.27
C ILE A 275 3.85 -2.86 -3.16
N HIS A 276 5.13 -3.15 -2.87
CA HIS A 276 5.98 -4.06 -3.65
C HIS A 276 5.63 -5.53 -3.40
N GLY A 277 6.01 -6.40 -4.34
CA GLY A 277 5.88 -7.85 -4.24
C GLY A 277 6.95 -8.53 -3.41
N SER A 278 7.04 -9.84 -3.52
CA SER A 278 7.91 -10.72 -2.73
C SER A 278 9.38 -10.75 -3.16
N ALA A 279 9.74 -10.20 -4.32
CA ALA A 279 11.10 -10.12 -4.87
C ALA A 279 11.96 -11.39 -4.60
N PRO A 280 11.54 -12.55 -5.13
CA PRO A 280 12.16 -13.83 -4.79
C PRO A 280 13.64 -13.94 -5.20
N ASP A 281 14.08 -13.12 -6.14
CA ASP A 281 15.45 -13.04 -6.64
C ASP A 281 16.45 -12.48 -5.62
N ILE A 282 16.01 -11.67 -4.67
CA ILE A 282 16.86 -11.08 -3.61
C ILE A 282 16.52 -11.62 -2.20
N ALA A 283 15.54 -12.51 -2.08
CA ALA A 283 15.14 -13.10 -0.80
C ALA A 283 16.30 -13.81 -0.09
N GLY A 284 16.44 -13.59 1.22
CA GLY A 284 17.50 -14.17 2.05
C GLY A 284 18.89 -13.55 1.86
N GLN A 285 19.00 -12.47 1.06
CA GLN A 285 20.28 -11.83 0.76
C GLN A 285 20.55 -10.54 1.56
N ASP A 286 19.66 -10.17 2.47
CA ASP A 286 19.75 -8.92 3.26
C ASP A 286 19.85 -7.65 2.39
N LYS A 287 19.21 -7.65 1.21
CA LYS A 287 19.22 -6.55 0.24
C LYS A 287 17.93 -5.73 0.19
N ALA A 288 16.83 -6.31 0.68
CA ALA A 288 15.52 -5.68 0.61
C ALA A 288 15.48 -4.35 1.40
N ASN A 289 14.72 -3.39 0.90
CA ASN A 289 14.44 -2.15 1.61
C ASN A 289 13.23 -2.36 2.54
N PRO A 290 13.39 -2.28 3.88
CA PRO A 290 12.29 -2.51 4.82
C PRO A 290 11.42 -1.27 5.07
N ILE A 291 11.78 -0.10 4.50
CA ILE A 291 11.16 1.20 4.87
C ILE A 291 9.68 1.22 4.52
N GLY A 292 9.27 0.68 3.36
CA GLY A 292 7.86 0.59 3.00
C GLY A 292 7.02 -0.15 4.05
N THR A 293 7.52 -1.26 4.58
CA THR A 293 6.85 -2.03 5.64
C THR A 293 6.88 -1.28 6.98
N ILE A 294 7.98 -0.63 7.32
CA ILE A 294 8.11 0.21 8.54
C ILE A 294 7.10 1.37 8.49
N LEU A 295 6.99 2.05 7.35
CA LEU A 295 6.02 3.12 7.16
C LEU A 295 4.58 2.61 7.12
N SER A 296 4.34 1.38 6.62
CA SER A 296 3.03 0.72 6.71
C SER A 296 2.64 0.46 8.17
N ALA A 297 3.60 0.06 9.01
CA ALA A 297 3.39 -0.04 10.46
C ALA A 297 3.09 1.32 11.09
N ALA A 298 3.74 2.42 10.66
CA ALA A 298 3.40 3.77 11.10
C ALA A 298 1.97 4.16 10.70
N MET A 299 1.53 3.82 9.48
CA MET A 299 0.14 4.02 9.06
C MET A 299 -0.84 3.21 9.93
N MET A 300 -0.49 1.98 10.34
CA MET A 300 -1.28 1.17 11.25
C MET A 300 -1.46 1.87 12.61
N LEU A 301 -0.39 2.38 13.18
CA LEU A 301 -0.44 3.15 14.44
C LEU A 301 -1.35 4.36 14.30
N ARG A 302 -1.26 5.10 13.20
CA ARG A 302 -2.05 6.31 12.94
C ARG A 302 -3.52 6.03 12.71
N PHE A 303 -3.85 5.08 11.82
CA PHE A 303 -5.22 4.92 11.33
C PHE A 303 -6.04 3.87 12.09
N SER A 304 -5.43 2.77 12.55
CA SER A 304 -6.14 1.75 13.31
C SER A 304 -6.10 1.99 14.83
N PHE A 305 -5.01 2.60 15.33
CA PHE A 305 -4.79 2.69 16.78
C PHE A 305 -4.89 4.11 17.35
N ASP A 306 -5.05 5.13 16.51
CA ASP A 306 -5.09 6.56 16.90
C ASP A 306 -3.81 7.00 17.65
N MET A 307 -2.66 6.45 17.23
CA MET A 307 -1.33 6.70 17.81
C MET A 307 -0.52 7.59 16.85
N SER A 308 -0.96 8.84 16.63
CA SER A 308 -0.33 9.74 15.66
C SER A 308 1.09 10.16 16.05
N LYS A 309 1.36 10.35 17.34
CA LYS A 309 2.71 10.72 17.84
C LYS A 309 3.73 9.61 17.58
N GLU A 310 3.33 8.38 17.81
CA GLU A 310 4.16 7.19 17.59
C GLU A 310 4.45 7.00 16.11
N ALA A 311 3.44 7.24 15.25
CA ALA A 311 3.61 7.21 13.81
C ALA A 311 4.57 8.32 13.32
N ASP A 312 4.41 9.55 13.83
CA ASP A 312 5.30 10.68 13.51
C ASP A 312 6.74 10.37 13.94
N ALA A 313 6.95 9.74 15.09
CA ALA A 313 8.27 9.34 15.54
C ALA A 313 8.95 8.33 14.61
N ILE A 314 8.19 7.37 14.06
CA ILE A 314 8.72 6.44 13.05
C ILE A 314 9.11 7.20 11.77
N GLU A 315 8.24 8.08 11.26
CA GLU A 315 8.52 8.86 10.06
C GLU A 315 9.75 9.76 10.24
N GLN A 316 9.91 10.39 11.39
CA GLN A 316 11.08 11.19 11.75
C GLN A 316 12.35 10.33 11.84
N ALA A 317 12.27 9.12 12.42
CA ALA A 317 13.39 8.19 12.50
C ALA A 317 13.85 7.72 11.11
N VAL A 318 12.91 7.52 10.17
CA VAL A 318 13.23 7.23 8.76
C VAL A 318 13.91 8.45 8.10
N SER A 319 13.40 9.68 8.32
CA SER A 319 14.04 10.89 7.81
C SER A 319 15.48 11.02 8.33
N ALA A 320 15.69 10.84 9.64
CA ALA A 320 17.02 10.91 10.25
C ALA A 320 17.98 9.82 9.71
N TYR A 321 17.47 8.64 9.39
CA TYR A 321 18.23 7.60 8.72
C TYR A 321 18.71 8.04 7.33
N LEU A 322 17.84 8.67 6.55
CA LEU A 322 18.13 9.19 5.22
C LEU A 322 19.10 10.38 5.29
N ASP A 323 18.93 11.30 6.27
CA ASP A 323 19.78 12.46 6.51
C ASP A 323 21.21 12.03 6.88
N ALA A 324 21.36 10.93 7.60
CA ALA A 324 22.65 10.35 7.94
C ALA A 324 23.40 9.71 6.75
N GLY A 325 22.83 9.73 5.56
CA GLY A 325 23.45 9.26 4.33
C GLY A 325 23.44 7.75 4.13
N PHE A 326 22.64 7.00 4.89
CA PHE A 326 22.50 5.55 4.69
C PHE A 326 21.46 5.25 3.62
N ARG A 327 21.72 4.22 2.80
CA ARG A 327 20.83 3.80 1.70
C ARG A 327 20.82 2.29 1.55
N THR A 328 19.67 1.72 1.23
CA THR A 328 19.56 0.37 0.65
C THR A 328 19.88 0.43 -0.85
N ALA A 329 20.08 -0.73 -1.47
CA ALA A 329 20.57 -0.80 -2.85
C ALA A 329 19.63 -0.12 -3.88
N ASP A 330 18.32 -0.17 -3.64
CA ASP A 330 17.28 0.39 -4.52
C ASP A 330 17.23 1.92 -4.53
N ILE A 331 17.72 2.58 -3.46
CA ILE A 331 17.76 4.03 -3.30
C ILE A 331 19.19 4.58 -3.21
N MET A 332 20.18 3.79 -3.66
CA MET A 332 21.59 4.16 -3.57
C MET A 332 21.91 5.32 -4.49
N SER A 333 22.72 6.25 -4.01
CA SER A 333 23.26 7.37 -4.78
C SER A 333 24.71 7.65 -4.39
N GLU A 334 25.42 8.42 -5.21
CA GLU A 334 26.84 8.76 -5.01
C GLU A 334 27.07 9.45 -3.66
N GLY A 335 28.14 9.06 -2.97
CA GLY A 335 28.50 9.62 -1.66
C GLY A 335 27.73 9.03 -0.47
N MET A 336 26.75 8.15 -0.70
CA MET A 336 25.97 7.51 0.36
C MET A 336 26.57 6.18 0.81
N THR A 337 26.18 5.72 1.99
CA THR A 337 26.63 4.47 2.59
C THR A 337 25.61 3.36 2.35
N LEU A 338 26.01 2.32 1.61
CA LEU A 338 25.18 1.15 1.36
C LEU A 338 25.00 0.31 2.64
N VAL A 339 23.77 -0.05 2.95
CA VAL A 339 23.40 -0.94 4.06
C VAL A 339 22.42 -2.01 3.61
N GLY A 340 22.38 -3.15 4.31
CA GLY A 340 21.38 -4.20 4.09
C GLY A 340 20.08 -3.94 4.85
N CYS A 341 19.10 -4.81 4.63
CA CYS A 341 17.77 -4.77 5.24
C CYS A 341 17.83 -4.70 6.77
N ARG A 342 18.64 -5.59 7.38
CA ARG A 342 18.81 -5.67 8.84
C ARG A 342 19.40 -4.38 9.41
N GLN A 343 20.50 -3.91 8.83
CA GLN A 343 21.18 -2.71 9.31
C GLN A 343 20.30 -1.46 9.11
N CYS A 344 19.53 -1.38 8.03
CA CYS A 344 18.55 -0.32 7.82
C CYS A 344 17.55 -0.25 8.97
N GLY A 345 16.91 -1.39 9.31
CA GLY A 345 15.97 -1.44 10.43
C GLY A 345 16.60 -1.07 11.78
N GLU A 346 17.82 -1.56 12.08
CA GLU A 346 18.55 -1.24 13.31
C GLU A 346 18.91 0.24 13.43
N LEU A 347 19.29 0.89 12.32
CA LEU A 347 19.59 2.32 12.29
C LEU A 347 18.32 3.16 12.52
N ILE A 348 17.19 2.77 11.95
CA ILE A 348 15.89 3.43 12.21
C ILE A 348 15.50 3.27 13.69
N VAL A 349 15.61 2.07 14.27
CA VAL A 349 15.37 1.83 15.71
C VAL A 349 16.24 2.71 16.59
N ARG A 350 17.53 2.90 16.24
CA ARG A 350 18.45 3.78 16.99
C ARG A 350 18.09 5.25 16.92
N ASN A 351 17.36 5.67 15.89
CA ASN A 351 16.90 7.06 15.74
C ASN A 351 15.59 7.34 16.48
N LEU A 352 14.83 6.30 16.86
CA LEU A 352 13.65 6.46 17.67
C LEU A 352 13.98 6.97 19.08
N GLY A 353 13.31 8.05 19.50
CA GLY A 353 13.50 8.67 20.81
C GLY A 353 14.75 9.56 20.94
N LYS A 354 15.39 9.91 19.84
CA LYS A 354 16.37 11.00 19.79
C LYS A 354 15.59 12.30 19.52
N GLU A 355 15.70 13.27 20.43
CA GLU A 355 15.25 14.65 20.22
C GLU A 355 16.19 15.41 19.28
#